data_3a215436dc52972987fbffb395e3c9a1
#
_entry.id   3a215436dc52972987fbffb395e3c9a1
#
_cell.length_a   1.000
_cell.length_b   1.000
_cell.length_c   1.000
_cell.angle_alpha   90.00
_cell.angle_beta   90.00
_cell.angle_gamma   90.00
#
_symmetry.space_group_name_H-M   'P 1'
#
loop_
_entity.id
_entity.type
_entity.pdbx_description
1 polymer ?
#
loop_
_entity_poly.entity_id
_entity_poly.type
_entity_poly.pdbx_seq_one_letter_code
_entity_poly.pdbx_strand_id
1 'polypeptide(L)'
;MQTASGEWIAAPTIADTVIVNTGDLMQRWTNHLFCSTKHRVMIPNDDRMNQSRYSMAFFCHPNDDTEIACLESCQKEQSPIYPPILAGEYLLQRLQATYGNS
;
A
#
# COMPACT_ATOMS: atom_id res chain seq x y z
N MET A 1 -5.26 -7.40 8.04
CA MET A 1 -4.39 -6.21 8.01
C MET A 1 -3.52 -6.19 9.26
N GLN A 2 -2.32 -5.71 9.17
CA GLN A 2 -1.38 -5.73 10.29
C GLN A 2 -1.24 -4.34 10.91
N THR A 3 -1.33 -4.25 12.23
CA THR A 3 -1.12 -3.00 12.97
C THR A 3 0.37 -2.67 13.08
N ALA A 4 0.69 -1.45 13.53
CA ALA A 4 2.07 -1.03 13.75
C ALA A 4 2.79 -1.90 14.80
N SER A 5 2.06 -2.49 15.73
CA SER A 5 2.61 -3.41 16.74
C SER A 5 2.78 -4.84 16.25
N GLY A 6 2.43 -5.13 14.99
CA GLY A 6 2.56 -6.44 14.38
C GLY A 6 1.34 -7.35 14.52
N GLU A 7 0.29 -6.89 15.17
CA GLU A 7 -0.94 -7.67 15.34
C GLU A 7 -1.76 -7.70 14.05
N TRP A 8 -2.31 -8.86 13.71
CA TRP A 8 -3.19 -9.02 12.56
C TRP A 8 -4.65 -8.82 12.96
N ILE A 9 -5.33 -7.93 12.26
CA ILE A 9 -6.74 -7.61 12.49
C ILE A 9 -7.52 -7.93 11.22
N ALA A 10 -8.65 -8.62 11.38
CA ALA A 10 -9.57 -8.89 10.28
C ALA A 10 -10.26 -7.60 9.85
N ALA A 11 -10.34 -7.38 8.53
CA ALA A 11 -11.14 -6.28 8.00
C ALA A 11 -12.60 -6.72 7.97
N PRO A 12 -13.50 -6.07 8.71
CA PRO A 12 -14.91 -6.48 8.73
C PRO A 12 -15.59 -6.19 7.39
N THR A 13 -16.54 -7.05 7.03
CA THR A 13 -17.39 -6.82 5.87
C THR A 13 -18.54 -5.90 6.28
N ILE A 14 -18.61 -4.72 5.68
CA ILE A 14 -19.66 -3.75 5.91
C ILE A 14 -20.32 -3.44 4.57
N ALA A 15 -21.63 -3.63 4.48
CA ALA A 15 -22.36 -3.42 3.23
C ALA A 15 -22.21 -1.98 2.73
N ASP A 16 -22.12 -1.83 1.41
CA ASP A 16 -22.06 -0.54 0.72
C ASP A 16 -20.84 0.32 1.10
N THR A 17 -19.73 -0.33 1.48
CA THR A 17 -18.50 0.37 1.81
C THR A 17 -17.34 -0.12 0.98
N VAL A 18 -16.26 0.66 0.97
CA VAL A 18 -14.97 0.27 0.42
C VAL A 18 -13.92 0.39 1.52
N ILE A 19 -12.90 -0.46 1.46
CA ILE A 19 -11.75 -0.38 2.35
C ILE A 19 -10.69 0.45 1.65
N VAL A 20 -10.18 1.48 2.32
CA VAL A 20 -9.12 2.33 1.80
C VAL A 20 -7.88 2.14 2.68
N ASN A 21 -6.74 1.93 2.04
CA ASN A 21 -5.46 1.87 2.74
C ASN A 21 -4.39 2.60 1.93
N THR A 22 -3.39 3.11 2.62
CA THR A 22 -2.24 3.74 1.98
C THR A 22 -1.24 2.68 1.53
N GLY A 23 -0.55 2.98 0.43
CA GLY A 23 0.46 2.08 -0.12
C GLY A 23 1.88 2.63 0.02
N ASP A 24 2.82 1.90 -0.58
CA ASP A 24 4.25 2.20 -0.47
C ASP A 24 4.62 3.58 -1.03
N LEU A 25 3.97 4.03 -2.09
CA LEU A 25 4.27 5.33 -2.68
C LEU A 25 3.93 6.47 -1.72
N MET A 26 2.78 6.38 -1.06
CA MET A 26 2.38 7.37 -0.06
C MET A 26 3.31 7.34 1.15
N GLN A 27 3.76 6.16 1.57
CA GLN A 27 4.73 6.02 2.64
C GLN A 27 6.04 6.73 2.29
N ARG A 28 6.52 6.54 1.07
CA ARG A 28 7.74 7.19 0.58
C ARG A 28 7.56 8.71 0.47
N TRP A 29 6.46 9.15 -0.12
CA TRP A 29 6.19 10.56 -0.37
C TRP A 29 6.05 11.36 0.93
N THR A 30 5.44 10.76 1.93
CA THR A 30 5.20 11.41 3.22
C THR A 30 6.27 11.12 4.27
N ASN A 31 7.39 10.55 3.86
CA ASN A 31 8.52 10.25 4.75
C ASN A 31 8.09 9.39 5.95
N HIS A 32 7.27 8.38 5.69
CA HIS A 32 6.70 7.44 6.68
C HIS A 32 5.63 8.03 7.60
N LEU A 33 5.11 9.22 7.29
CA LEU A 33 3.97 9.74 8.05
C LEU A 33 2.72 8.88 7.82
N PHE A 34 2.46 8.51 6.56
CA PHE A 34 1.42 7.54 6.22
C PHE A 34 2.08 6.24 5.79
N CYS A 35 2.06 5.26 6.67
CA CYS A 35 2.74 4.00 6.41
C CYS A 35 1.89 3.05 5.57
N SER A 36 2.57 2.26 4.73
CA SER A 36 1.92 1.18 4.00
C SER A 36 1.52 0.07 4.97
N THR A 37 0.26 -0.33 4.91
CA THR A 37 -0.27 -1.36 5.80
C THR A 37 -0.11 -2.72 5.14
N LYS A 38 0.57 -3.65 5.81
CA LYS A 38 0.63 -5.03 5.35
C LYS A 38 -0.75 -5.67 5.46
N HIS A 39 -1.13 -6.39 4.42
CA HIS A 39 -2.40 -7.09 4.40
C HIS A 39 -2.23 -8.42 3.66
N ARG A 40 -3.11 -9.33 3.96
CA ARG A 40 -3.13 -10.65 3.32
C ARG A 40 -4.55 -11.17 3.26
N VAL A 41 -4.77 -12.12 2.35
CA VAL A 41 -6.04 -12.82 2.25
C VAL A 41 -5.94 -14.09 3.07
N MET A 42 -6.93 -14.32 3.93
CA MET A 42 -7.04 -15.56 4.71
C MET A 42 -8.09 -16.47 4.09
N ILE A 43 -7.79 -17.76 4.09
CA ILE A 43 -8.75 -18.79 3.68
C ILE A 43 -9.59 -19.14 4.91
N PRO A 44 -10.92 -18.92 4.88
CA PRO A 44 -11.75 -19.27 6.02
C PRO A 44 -11.82 -20.79 6.21
N ASN A 45 -11.91 -21.24 7.47
CA ASN A 45 -11.98 -22.65 7.83
C ASN A 45 -13.41 -23.16 7.95
N ASP A 46 -14.32 -22.60 7.17
CA ASP A 46 -15.75 -22.95 7.22
C ASP A 46 -16.29 -23.16 5.81
N ASP A 47 -17.61 -23.27 5.69
CA ASP A 47 -18.28 -23.50 4.39
C ASP A 47 -18.01 -22.41 3.34
N ARG A 48 -17.53 -21.23 3.76
CA ARG A 48 -17.18 -20.16 2.84
C ARG A 48 -16.00 -20.50 1.94
N MET A 49 -15.19 -21.50 2.31
CA MET A 49 -14.09 -21.98 1.45
C MET A 49 -14.56 -22.43 0.08
N ASN A 50 -15.79 -22.95 0.00
CA ASN A 50 -16.34 -23.48 -1.24
C ASN A 50 -17.14 -22.45 -2.03
N GLN A 51 -17.17 -21.18 -1.58
CA GLN A 51 -17.90 -20.12 -2.24
C GLN A 51 -16.96 -19.24 -3.04
N SER A 52 -17.37 -18.90 -4.26
CA SER A 52 -16.64 -17.92 -5.07
C SER A 52 -16.78 -16.54 -4.45
N ARG A 53 -15.66 -15.82 -4.41
CA ARG A 53 -15.63 -14.43 -3.93
C ARG A 53 -14.87 -13.57 -4.93
N TYR A 54 -15.50 -12.50 -5.35
CA TYR A 54 -14.89 -11.53 -6.26
C TYR A 54 -14.46 -10.32 -5.47
N SER A 55 -13.31 -9.76 -5.83
CA SER A 55 -12.87 -8.50 -5.30
C SER A 55 -12.27 -7.65 -6.40
N MET A 56 -12.41 -6.33 -6.26
CA MET A 56 -11.80 -5.36 -7.18
C MET A 56 -10.97 -4.39 -6.37
N ALA A 57 -9.70 -4.24 -6.77
CA ALA A 57 -8.84 -3.22 -6.20
C ALA A 57 -8.74 -2.05 -7.17
N PHE A 58 -8.91 -0.84 -6.65
CA PHE A 58 -8.70 0.39 -7.40
C PHE A 58 -7.43 1.06 -6.89
N PHE A 59 -6.39 1.09 -7.73
CA PHE A 59 -5.12 1.68 -7.38
C PHE A 59 -5.09 3.13 -7.84
N CYS A 60 -4.97 4.06 -6.88
CA CYS A 60 -4.75 5.46 -7.18
C CYS A 60 -3.26 5.69 -7.35
N HIS A 61 -2.88 6.27 -8.49
CA HIS A 61 -1.48 6.49 -8.83
C HIS A 61 -1.33 7.87 -9.48
N PRO A 62 -0.32 8.66 -9.14
CA PRO A 62 -0.06 9.92 -9.83
C PRO A 62 0.45 9.66 -11.24
N ASN A 63 0.47 10.71 -12.07
CA ASN A 63 1.05 10.61 -13.41
C ASN A 63 2.49 10.15 -13.35
N ASP A 64 2.93 9.40 -14.35
CA ASP A 64 4.26 8.80 -14.37
C ASP A 64 5.40 9.83 -14.31
N ASP A 65 5.18 11.02 -14.80
CA ASP A 65 6.16 12.10 -14.78
C ASP A 65 6.13 12.95 -13.50
N THR A 66 5.29 12.58 -12.53
CA THR A 66 5.24 13.26 -11.24
C THR A 66 6.47 12.92 -10.42
N GLU A 67 7.17 13.95 -9.95
CA GLU A 67 8.31 13.76 -9.05
C GLU A 67 7.83 13.47 -7.64
N ILE A 68 8.24 12.33 -7.10
CA ILE A 68 7.95 11.92 -5.74
C ILE A 68 9.16 12.26 -4.87
N ALA A 69 9.12 13.44 -4.31
CA ALA A 69 10.12 13.91 -3.36
C ALA A 69 9.45 14.09 -1.99
N CYS A 70 10.21 13.92 -0.92
CA CYS A 70 9.67 14.10 0.42
C CYS A 70 8.99 15.46 0.56
N LEU A 71 7.73 15.47 0.98
CA LEU A 71 6.97 16.69 1.19
C LEU A 71 7.62 17.51 2.32
N GLU A 72 7.70 18.83 2.13
CA GLU A 72 8.32 19.72 3.13
C GLU A 72 7.65 19.59 4.50
N SER A 73 6.33 19.47 4.52
CA SER A 73 5.57 19.29 5.76
C SER A 73 5.93 18.00 6.51
N CYS A 74 6.51 17.03 5.82
CA CYS A 74 6.89 15.74 6.40
C CYS A 74 8.37 15.67 6.80
N GLN A 75 9.09 16.78 6.70
CA GLN A 75 10.51 16.86 7.07
C GLN A 75 10.74 17.48 8.45
N LYS A 76 9.67 17.83 9.16
CA LYS A 76 9.77 18.59 10.43
C LYS A 76 10.40 17.78 11.56
N GLU A 77 10.16 16.48 11.62
CA GLU A 77 10.62 15.62 12.69
C GLU A 77 11.79 14.73 12.29
N GLN A 78 12.02 14.55 11.00
CA GLN A 78 13.14 13.75 10.50
C GLN A 78 13.52 14.18 9.09
N SER A 79 14.78 13.95 8.75
CA SER A 79 15.31 14.21 7.42
C SER A 79 14.66 13.28 6.38
N PRO A 80 14.61 13.67 5.11
CA PRO A 80 14.09 12.78 4.06
C PRO A 80 14.79 11.43 4.06
N ILE A 81 13.98 10.35 4.08
CA ILE A 81 14.48 8.98 4.09
C ILE A 81 14.86 8.52 2.68
N TYR A 82 14.14 8.99 1.68
CA TYR A 82 14.27 8.52 0.30
C TYR A 82 14.66 9.65 -0.63
N PRO A 83 15.49 9.37 -1.68
CA PRO A 83 15.77 10.34 -2.72
C PRO A 83 14.54 10.54 -3.61
N PRO A 84 14.44 11.69 -4.31
CA PRO A 84 13.39 11.90 -5.28
C PRO A 84 13.41 10.84 -6.40
N ILE A 85 12.23 10.48 -6.88
CA ILE A 85 12.06 9.54 -7.99
C ILE A 85 10.79 9.91 -8.76
N LEU A 86 10.74 9.61 -10.04
CA LEU A 86 9.51 9.76 -10.81
C LEU A 86 8.53 8.62 -10.46
N ALA A 87 7.25 8.94 -10.41
CA ALA A 87 6.21 7.96 -10.04
C ALA A 87 6.24 6.73 -10.95
N GLY A 88 6.41 6.91 -12.27
CA GLY A 88 6.49 5.81 -13.20
C GLY A 88 7.72 4.94 -13.00
N GLU A 89 8.86 5.54 -12.67
CA GLU A 89 10.09 4.79 -12.37
C GLU A 89 9.92 3.96 -11.09
N TYR A 90 9.30 4.53 -10.07
CA TYR A 90 9.05 3.81 -8.83
C TYR A 90 8.13 2.61 -9.06
N LEU A 91 7.06 2.81 -9.81
CA LEU A 91 6.14 1.72 -10.15
C LEU A 91 6.88 0.59 -10.88
N LEU A 92 7.73 0.94 -11.85
CA LEU A 92 8.52 -0.04 -12.59
C LEU A 92 9.46 -0.82 -11.67
N GLN A 93 10.14 -0.15 -10.74
CA GLN A 93 10.99 -0.80 -9.75
C GLN A 93 10.20 -1.80 -8.90
N ARG A 94 9.00 -1.42 -8.45
CA ARG A 94 8.16 -2.31 -7.64
C ARG A 94 7.69 -3.53 -8.42
N LEU A 95 7.31 -3.34 -9.68
CA LEU A 95 6.91 -4.44 -10.55
C LEU A 95 8.10 -5.39 -10.82
N GLN A 96 9.28 -4.86 -11.08
CA GLN A 96 10.48 -5.67 -11.27
C GLN A 96 10.86 -6.45 -10.03
N ALA A 97 10.72 -5.84 -8.84
CA ALA A 97 10.97 -6.53 -7.59
C ALA A 97 10.00 -7.69 -7.35
N THR A 98 8.76 -7.56 -7.86
CA THR A 98 7.73 -8.59 -7.71
C THR A 98 7.90 -9.72 -8.73
N TYR A 99 8.26 -9.41 -9.98
CA TYR A 99 8.28 -10.37 -11.08
C TYR A 99 9.68 -10.68 -11.61
N GLY A 100 10.64 -9.82 -11.36
CA GLY A 100 11.97 -9.89 -11.97
C GLY A 100 12.91 -10.92 -11.36
N ASN A 101 12.58 -11.53 -10.24
CA ASN A 101 13.40 -12.52 -9.54
C ASN A 101 12.86 -13.94 -9.68
N SER A 102 11.99 -14.13 -10.63
CA SER A 102 11.42 -15.45 -10.89
C SER A 102 12.38 -16.35 -11.63
#